data_c1a12ac337f72719e345ef49eaad1609
#
_entry.id   c1a12ac337f72719e345ef49eaad1609
#
_cell.length_a   1.000
_cell.length_b   1.000
_cell.length_c   1.000
_cell.angle_alpha   90.00
_cell.angle_beta   90.00
_cell.angle_gamma   90.00
#
_symmetry.space_group_name_H-M   'P 1'
#
loop_
_entity.id
_entity.type
_entity.pdbx_description
1 polymer ?
#
loop_
_entity_poly.entity_id
_entity_poly.type
_entity_poly.pdbx_seq_one_letter_code
_entity_poly.pdbx_strand_id
1 'polypeptide(L)'
;MQDPESFPERGDREVFGEEFMYLMGRIITLPVPSICAINGHAFGAGFMLALSHDIRLMREDRGFLCANEMQLGFKIPRPELALFRHKIPANSFFETVQLSKRWTGPAAFEAGIIQGIGSFDSLPKIAFEKASELAPLAKNRDLYASQKEMLYGENAAINLNHGPAHMLKNSKDFER
;
A
#
# COMPACT_ATOMS: atom_id res chain seq x y z
N MET A 1 -7.47 -12.15 8.35
CA MET A 1 -6.58 -12.34 9.50
C MET A 1 -7.31 -12.59 10.84
N GLN A 2 -8.62 -12.78 10.84
CA GLN A 2 -9.41 -13.05 12.06
C GLN A 2 -9.95 -14.48 12.16
N ASP A 3 -9.60 -15.33 11.19
CA ASP A 3 -10.03 -16.72 11.21
C ASP A 3 -9.10 -17.55 12.13
N PRO A 4 -9.60 -18.05 13.28
CA PRO A 4 -8.79 -18.85 14.20
C PRO A 4 -8.28 -20.15 13.61
N GLU A 5 -8.99 -20.70 12.62
CA GLU A 5 -8.62 -21.97 11.95
C GLU A 5 -7.40 -21.80 11.04
N SER A 6 -7.17 -20.58 10.52
CA SER A 6 -6.00 -20.28 9.70
C SER A 6 -4.70 -20.10 10.50
N PHE A 7 -4.80 -19.97 11.84
CA PHE A 7 -3.66 -19.74 12.73
C PHE A 7 -3.80 -20.62 13.98
N PRO A 8 -3.56 -21.94 13.84
CA PRO A 8 -3.80 -22.89 14.92
C PRO A 8 -2.85 -22.74 16.10
N GLU A 9 -1.65 -22.19 15.88
CA GLU A 9 -0.67 -22.03 16.94
C GLU A 9 -0.50 -20.57 17.39
N ARG A 10 -0.16 -20.41 18.67
CA ARG A 10 0.16 -19.09 19.20
C ARG A 10 1.49 -18.63 18.61
N GLY A 11 1.48 -17.52 17.89
CA GLY A 11 2.65 -16.99 17.18
C GLY A 11 2.53 -17.05 15.65
N ASP A 12 1.73 -17.95 15.09
CA ASP A 12 1.50 -18.01 13.62
C ASP A 12 1.03 -16.68 13.05
N ARG A 13 0.19 -15.98 13.82
CA ARG A 13 -0.35 -14.66 13.42
C ARG A 13 0.74 -13.60 13.40
N GLU A 14 1.70 -13.66 14.33
CA GLU A 14 2.83 -12.73 14.38
C GLU A 14 3.76 -12.97 13.18
N VAL A 15 4.12 -14.24 12.94
CA VAL A 15 4.93 -14.64 11.78
C VAL A 15 4.25 -14.22 10.47
N PHE A 16 2.95 -14.47 10.33
CA PHE A 16 2.20 -14.04 9.16
C PHE A 16 2.23 -12.51 8.98
N GLY A 17 2.08 -11.76 10.07
CA GLY A 17 2.14 -10.30 10.05
C GLY A 17 3.49 -9.78 9.55
N GLU A 18 4.59 -10.36 10.03
CA GLU A 18 5.94 -10.02 9.61
C GLU A 18 6.20 -10.34 8.13
N GLU A 19 5.84 -11.53 7.69
CA GLU A 19 5.97 -11.95 6.28
C GLU A 19 5.11 -11.07 5.36
N PHE A 20 3.92 -10.68 5.80
CA PHE A 20 3.07 -9.76 5.06
C PHE A 20 3.69 -8.36 4.95
N MET A 21 4.25 -7.81 6.04
CA MET A 21 4.97 -6.54 5.99
C MET A 21 6.21 -6.62 5.09
N TYR A 22 6.97 -7.72 5.20
CA TYR A 22 8.11 -7.95 4.33
C TYR A 22 7.71 -8.00 2.84
N LEU A 23 6.62 -8.69 2.52
CA LEU A 23 6.06 -8.70 1.15
C LEU A 23 5.72 -7.31 0.65
N MET A 24 5.05 -6.48 1.45
CA MET A 24 4.74 -5.10 1.10
C MET A 24 6.01 -4.29 0.82
N GLY A 25 7.03 -4.43 1.66
CA GLY A 25 8.33 -3.78 1.46
C GLY A 25 9.00 -4.19 0.15
N ARG A 26 8.88 -5.46 -0.25
CA ARG A 26 9.37 -5.94 -1.54
C ARG A 26 8.59 -5.38 -2.72
N ILE A 27 7.26 -5.27 -2.61
CA ILE A 27 6.43 -4.69 -3.68
C ILE A 27 6.80 -3.21 -3.91
N ILE A 28 7.00 -2.44 -2.84
CA ILE A 28 7.40 -1.03 -2.93
C ILE A 28 8.70 -0.86 -3.71
N THR A 29 9.65 -1.76 -3.55
CA THR A 29 10.98 -1.69 -4.18
C THR A 29 11.13 -2.60 -5.41
N LEU A 30 10.04 -3.10 -6.00
CA LEU A 30 10.11 -3.88 -7.24
C LEU A 30 10.82 -3.07 -8.33
N PRO A 31 11.76 -3.68 -9.10
CA PRO A 31 12.54 -3.00 -10.13
C PRO A 31 11.72 -2.75 -11.42
N VAL A 32 10.42 -2.61 -11.28
CA VAL A 32 9.45 -2.35 -12.34
C VAL A 32 8.29 -1.53 -11.79
N PRO A 33 7.57 -0.76 -12.62
CA PRO A 33 6.28 -0.17 -12.24
C PRO A 33 5.29 -1.25 -11.81
N SER A 34 4.57 -1.01 -10.73
CA SER A 34 3.57 -1.92 -10.19
C SER A 34 2.19 -1.25 -10.12
N ILE A 35 1.15 -1.99 -10.51
CA ILE A 35 -0.22 -1.48 -10.57
C ILE A 35 -1.13 -2.37 -9.73
N CYS A 36 -1.93 -1.76 -8.87
CA CYS A 36 -2.98 -2.41 -8.12
C CYS A 36 -4.34 -2.05 -8.71
N ALA A 37 -5.07 -3.04 -9.23
CA ALA A 37 -6.46 -2.91 -9.66
C ALA A 37 -7.38 -3.35 -8.52
N ILE A 38 -7.99 -2.39 -7.85
CA ILE A 38 -8.82 -2.61 -6.65
C ILE A 38 -10.26 -2.85 -7.10
N ASN A 39 -10.67 -4.11 -7.16
CA ASN A 39 -11.98 -4.50 -7.66
C ASN A 39 -13.09 -4.58 -6.60
N GLY A 40 -12.83 -4.13 -5.37
CA GLY A 40 -13.79 -4.19 -4.27
C GLY A 40 -13.28 -3.47 -3.02
N HIS A 41 -13.59 -4.05 -1.86
CA HIS A 41 -13.15 -3.50 -0.59
C HIS A 41 -11.66 -3.78 -0.32
N ALA A 42 -10.96 -2.77 0.22
CA ALA A 42 -9.61 -2.89 0.74
C ALA A 42 -9.54 -2.22 2.12
N PHE A 43 -9.68 -3.02 3.16
CA PHE A 43 -9.65 -2.60 4.56
C PHE A 43 -8.34 -3.03 5.22
N GLY A 44 -7.82 -2.22 6.15
CA GLY A 44 -6.62 -2.56 6.91
C GLY A 44 -5.47 -3.03 6.02
N ALA A 45 -5.01 -4.26 6.24
CA ALA A 45 -3.96 -4.90 5.44
C ALA A 45 -4.20 -4.87 3.92
N GLY A 46 -5.46 -4.99 3.47
CA GLY A 46 -5.81 -4.86 2.04
C GLY A 46 -5.54 -3.47 1.49
N PHE A 47 -5.79 -2.42 2.27
CA PHE A 47 -5.46 -1.06 1.87
C PHE A 47 -3.94 -0.83 1.87
N MET A 48 -3.23 -1.34 2.86
CA MET A 48 -1.76 -1.27 2.93
C MET A 48 -1.11 -1.98 1.73
N LEU A 49 -1.62 -3.17 1.37
CA LEU A 49 -1.17 -3.87 0.17
C LEU A 49 -1.40 -3.03 -1.10
N ALA A 50 -2.55 -2.39 -1.24
CA ALA A 50 -2.80 -1.50 -2.36
C ALA A 50 -1.82 -0.31 -2.39
N LEU A 51 -1.54 0.30 -1.24
CA LEU A 51 -0.58 1.40 -1.11
C LEU A 51 0.86 1.00 -1.44
N SER A 52 1.20 -0.29 -1.29
CA SER A 52 2.54 -0.78 -1.63
C SER A 52 2.86 -0.73 -3.12
N HIS A 53 1.85 -0.61 -3.97
CA HIS A 53 2.02 -0.45 -5.42
C HIS A 53 2.26 1.01 -5.81
N ASP A 54 2.83 1.22 -7.01
CA ASP A 54 3.11 2.55 -7.52
C ASP A 54 1.83 3.27 -7.94
N ILE A 55 0.98 2.58 -8.68
CA ILE A 55 -0.29 3.06 -9.20
C ILE A 55 -1.43 2.24 -8.62
N ARG A 56 -2.49 2.90 -8.22
CA ARG A 56 -3.75 2.30 -7.73
C ARG A 56 -4.88 2.75 -8.62
N LEU A 57 -5.61 1.78 -9.14
CA LEU A 57 -6.84 1.99 -9.90
C LEU A 57 -7.97 1.29 -9.14
N MET A 58 -9.16 1.86 -9.10
CA MET A 58 -10.27 1.30 -8.32
C MET A 58 -11.58 1.33 -9.09
N ARG A 59 -12.47 0.42 -8.74
CA ARG A 59 -13.85 0.48 -9.22
C ARG A 59 -14.54 1.75 -8.75
N GLU A 60 -15.29 2.37 -9.66
CA GLU A 60 -16.08 3.57 -9.37
C GLU A 60 -17.40 3.27 -8.65
N ASP A 61 -17.96 2.08 -8.89
CA ASP A 61 -19.32 1.68 -8.49
C ASP A 61 -19.35 0.90 -7.16
N ARG A 62 -18.22 0.34 -6.71
CA ARG A 62 -18.21 -0.55 -5.55
C ARG A 62 -16.88 -0.57 -4.81
N GLY A 63 -16.97 -0.69 -3.50
CA GLY A 63 -15.83 -0.89 -2.61
C GLY A 63 -15.45 0.36 -1.84
N PHE A 64 -14.66 0.14 -0.81
CA PHE A 64 -14.09 1.20 0.03
C PHE A 64 -12.61 0.91 0.30
N LEU A 65 -11.79 1.95 0.30
CA LEU A 65 -10.51 1.94 0.98
C LEU A 65 -10.72 2.45 2.41
N CYS A 66 -10.17 1.76 3.40
CA CYS A 66 -10.33 2.17 4.80
C CYS A 66 -9.20 1.62 5.67
N ALA A 67 -8.50 2.49 6.37
CA ALA A 67 -7.65 2.13 7.50
C ALA A 67 -8.56 2.09 8.75
N ASN A 68 -9.12 0.92 9.05
CA ASN A 68 -10.15 0.77 10.07
C ASN A 68 -9.60 0.34 11.44
N GLU A 69 -8.29 0.38 11.64
CA GLU A 69 -7.60 -0.03 12.86
C GLU A 69 -8.12 0.71 14.08
N MET A 70 -8.31 2.04 13.99
CA MET A 70 -8.85 2.84 15.09
C MET A 70 -10.28 2.43 15.48
N GLN A 71 -11.12 2.05 14.51
CA GLN A 71 -12.47 1.54 14.78
C GLN A 71 -12.45 0.18 15.48
N LEU A 72 -11.40 -0.61 15.26
CA LEU A 72 -11.20 -1.93 15.86
C LEU A 72 -10.41 -1.87 17.18
N GLY A 73 -9.98 -0.68 17.62
CA GLY A 73 -9.16 -0.51 18.82
C GLY A 73 -7.70 -0.92 18.65
N PHE A 74 -7.19 -0.95 17.42
CA PHE A 74 -5.81 -1.29 17.12
C PHE A 74 -4.99 -0.05 16.77
N LYS A 75 -3.73 -0.06 17.17
CA LYS A 75 -2.75 0.92 16.74
C LYS A 75 -2.16 0.48 15.39
N ILE A 76 -2.01 1.42 14.46
CA ILE A 76 -1.24 1.19 13.24
C ILE A 76 0.26 1.20 13.61
N PRO A 77 1.01 0.12 13.35
CA PRO A 77 2.45 0.08 13.60
C PRO A 77 3.22 1.15 12.82
N ARG A 78 4.39 1.53 13.32
CA ARG A 78 5.23 2.56 12.69
C ARG A 78 5.56 2.31 11.22
N PRO A 79 5.96 1.09 10.80
CA PRO A 79 6.26 0.81 9.40
C PRO A 79 5.07 1.04 8.47
N GLU A 80 3.90 0.61 8.90
CA GLU A 80 2.65 0.78 8.15
C GLU A 80 2.20 2.25 8.14
N LEU A 81 2.36 2.96 9.26
CA LEU A 81 2.08 4.39 9.33
C LEU A 81 3.01 5.18 8.40
N ALA A 82 4.29 4.80 8.29
CA ALA A 82 5.22 5.37 7.33
C ALA A 82 4.78 5.13 5.89
N LEU A 83 4.26 3.93 5.57
CA LEU A 83 3.67 3.64 4.26
C LEU A 83 2.50 4.57 3.93
N PHE A 84 1.55 4.72 4.85
CA PHE A 84 0.42 5.65 4.69
C PHE A 84 0.92 7.07 4.44
N ARG A 85 1.87 7.54 5.25
CA ARG A 85 2.41 8.90 5.16
C ARG A 85 3.07 9.19 3.81
N HIS A 86 3.72 8.19 3.20
CA HIS A 86 4.38 8.33 1.90
C HIS A 86 3.44 8.23 0.70
N LYS A 87 2.35 7.50 0.84
CA LYS A 87 1.49 7.14 -0.30
C LYS A 87 0.17 7.89 -0.35
N ILE A 88 -0.21 8.54 0.76
CA ILE A 88 -1.44 9.33 0.84
C ILE A 88 -1.10 10.82 0.90
N PRO A 89 -1.80 11.67 0.14
CA PRO A 89 -1.64 13.12 0.23
C PRO A 89 -1.82 13.65 1.66
N ALA A 90 -1.04 14.64 2.03
CA ALA A 90 -0.98 15.14 3.41
C ALA A 90 -2.35 15.61 3.95
N ASN A 91 -3.17 16.20 3.10
CA ASN A 91 -4.53 16.67 3.44
C ASN A 91 -5.51 15.55 3.73
N SER A 92 -5.30 14.35 3.17
CA SER A 92 -6.17 13.18 3.36
C SER A 92 -5.63 12.20 4.41
N PHE A 93 -4.37 12.39 4.85
CA PHE A 93 -3.70 11.47 5.75
C PHE A 93 -4.40 11.33 7.10
N PHE A 94 -4.74 12.45 7.75
CA PHE A 94 -5.38 12.44 9.05
C PHE A 94 -6.77 11.77 8.99
N GLU A 95 -7.59 12.11 8.00
CA GLU A 95 -8.90 11.50 7.83
C GLU A 95 -8.80 9.99 7.61
N THR A 96 -7.77 9.55 6.88
CA THR A 96 -7.54 8.13 6.59
C THR A 96 -7.14 7.35 7.82
N VAL A 97 -6.07 7.77 8.51
CA VAL A 97 -5.47 6.96 9.58
C VAL A 97 -6.09 7.20 10.95
N GLN A 98 -6.54 8.43 11.25
CA GLN A 98 -7.08 8.79 12.57
C GLN A 98 -8.59 8.69 12.62
N LEU A 99 -9.29 9.06 11.55
CA LEU A 99 -10.75 9.06 11.50
C LEU A 99 -11.33 7.82 10.82
N SER A 100 -10.48 6.91 10.32
CA SER A 100 -10.89 5.67 9.64
C SER A 100 -11.92 5.94 8.53
N LYS A 101 -11.75 7.03 7.79
CA LYS A 101 -12.65 7.41 6.71
C LYS A 101 -12.72 6.31 5.65
N ARG A 102 -13.93 6.00 5.23
CA ARG A 102 -14.19 5.08 4.12
C ARG A 102 -14.19 5.88 2.82
N TRP A 103 -13.22 5.61 1.97
CA TRP A 103 -13.07 6.25 0.67
C TRP A 103 -13.70 5.38 -0.42
N THR A 104 -14.72 5.89 -1.11
CA THR A 104 -15.20 5.28 -2.37
C THR A 104 -14.17 5.51 -3.49
N GLY A 105 -14.28 4.79 -4.61
CA GLY A 105 -13.40 5.02 -5.77
C GLY A 105 -13.35 6.48 -6.21
N PRO A 106 -14.50 7.12 -6.51
CA PRO A 106 -14.53 8.55 -6.88
C PRO A 106 -13.94 9.47 -5.82
N ALA A 107 -14.28 9.29 -4.53
CA ALA A 107 -13.74 10.12 -3.45
C ALA A 107 -12.23 9.94 -3.25
N ALA A 108 -11.72 8.70 -3.38
CA ALA A 108 -10.30 8.41 -3.31
C ALA A 108 -9.51 8.99 -4.49
N PHE A 109 -10.12 9.02 -5.67
CA PHE A 109 -9.53 9.63 -6.86
C PHE A 109 -9.44 11.16 -6.71
N GLU A 110 -10.53 11.81 -6.30
CA GLU A 110 -10.56 13.25 -6.04
C GLU A 110 -9.57 13.66 -4.95
N ALA A 111 -9.42 12.84 -3.90
CA ALA A 111 -8.45 13.05 -2.83
C ALA A 111 -7.00 12.71 -3.23
N GLY A 112 -6.72 12.23 -4.43
CA GLY A 112 -5.40 11.84 -4.91
C GLY A 112 -4.83 10.58 -4.26
N ILE A 113 -5.65 9.78 -3.57
CA ILE A 113 -5.24 8.52 -2.93
C ILE A 113 -5.02 7.44 -3.99
N ILE A 114 -5.80 7.47 -5.06
CA ILE A 114 -5.67 6.59 -6.23
C ILE A 114 -5.50 7.40 -7.51
N GLN A 115 -5.03 6.76 -8.60
CA GLN A 115 -4.65 7.44 -9.84
C GLN A 115 -5.64 7.22 -10.99
N GLY A 116 -6.71 6.46 -10.75
CA GLY A 116 -7.77 6.29 -11.73
C GLY A 116 -8.91 5.42 -11.24
N ILE A 117 -10.03 5.51 -11.93
CA ILE A 117 -11.25 4.74 -11.67
C ILE A 117 -11.74 4.07 -12.95
N GLY A 118 -12.53 3.04 -12.81
CA GLY A 118 -13.18 2.34 -13.89
C GLY A 118 -14.34 1.46 -13.43
N SER A 119 -15.19 1.06 -14.37
CA SER A 119 -16.23 0.07 -14.08
C SER A 119 -15.62 -1.32 -13.81
N PHE A 120 -16.42 -2.25 -13.32
CA PHE A 120 -15.99 -3.64 -13.13
C PHE A 120 -15.37 -4.24 -14.40
N ASP A 121 -16.01 -4.03 -15.53
CA ASP A 121 -15.59 -4.60 -16.82
C ASP A 121 -14.38 -3.88 -17.42
N SER A 122 -14.26 -2.58 -17.20
CA SER A 122 -13.19 -1.76 -17.79
C SER A 122 -11.91 -1.74 -16.96
N LEU A 123 -11.98 -1.93 -15.64
CA LEU A 123 -10.85 -1.79 -14.73
C LEU A 123 -9.64 -2.67 -15.10
N PRO A 124 -9.81 -3.97 -15.44
CA PRO A 124 -8.69 -4.82 -15.84
C PRO A 124 -7.98 -4.32 -17.10
N LYS A 125 -8.76 -3.82 -18.08
CA LYS A 125 -8.22 -3.27 -19.32
C LYS A 125 -7.44 -1.98 -19.05
N ILE A 126 -7.99 -1.05 -18.26
CA ILE A 126 -7.34 0.19 -17.87
C ILE A 126 -6.01 -0.10 -17.14
N ALA A 127 -6.02 -1.08 -16.24
CA ALA A 127 -4.81 -1.48 -15.52
C ALA A 127 -3.74 -2.06 -16.45
N PHE A 128 -4.12 -2.88 -17.41
CA PHE A 128 -3.21 -3.44 -18.41
C PHE A 128 -2.64 -2.37 -19.35
N GLU A 129 -3.47 -1.46 -19.82
CA GLU A 129 -3.04 -0.32 -20.65
C GLU A 129 -2.05 0.56 -19.89
N LYS A 130 -2.33 0.86 -18.61
CA LYS A 130 -1.41 1.62 -17.77
C LYS A 130 -0.09 0.88 -17.52
N ALA A 131 -0.13 -0.43 -17.31
CA ALA A 131 1.09 -1.24 -17.18
C ALA A 131 1.91 -1.21 -18.46
N SER A 132 1.27 -1.31 -19.62
CA SER A 132 1.92 -1.27 -20.94
C SER A 132 2.56 0.10 -21.22
N GLU A 133 1.86 1.19 -20.86
CA GLU A 133 2.38 2.56 -20.95
C GLU A 133 3.67 2.74 -20.12
N LEU A 134 3.70 2.18 -18.90
CA LEU A 134 4.82 2.35 -17.97
C LEU A 134 5.95 1.34 -18.16
N ALA A 135 5.72 0.25 -18.87
CA ALA A 135 6.71 -0.82 -19.06
C ALA A 135 8.06 -0.33 -19.62
N PRO A 136 8.12 0.68 -20.54
CA PRO A 136 9.39 1.21 -21.03
C PRO A 136 10.30 1.81 -19.95
N LEU A 137 9.74 2.29 -18.82
CA LEU A 137 10.52 2.84 -17.71
C LEU A 137 11.38 1.79 -17.02
N ALA A 138 11.01 0.51 -17.15
CA ALA A 138 11.74 -0.61 -16.56
C ALA A 138 12.80 -1.24 -17.51
N LYS A 139 13.16 -0.59 -18.61
CA LYS A 139 14.23 -1.07 -19.49
C LYS A 139 15.56 -1.18 -18.77
N ASN A 140 15.86 -0.25 -17.86
CA ASN A 140 16.99 -0.33 -16.95
C ASN A 140 16.48 -0.62 -15.54
N ARG A 141 16.37 -1.91 -15.21
CA ARG A 141 15.86 -2.37 -13.92
C ARG A 141 16.70 -1.91 -12.73
N ASP A 142 18.00 -1.89 -12.89
CA ASP A 142 18.93 -1.49 -11.82
C ASP A 142 18.77 -0.01 -11.48
N LEU A 143 18.66 0.83 -12.50
CA LEU A 143 18.37 2.25 -12.32
C LEU A 143 17.00 2.46 -11.65
N TYR A 144 15.97 1.74 -12.11
CA TYR A 144 14.63 1.84 -11.56
C TYR A 144 14.57 1.39 -10.10
N ALA A 145 15.25 0.27 -9.76
CA ALA A 145 15.39 -0.21 -8.39
C ALA A 145 16.13 0.80 -7.51
N SER A 146 17.26 1.31 -7.99
CA SER A 146 18.05 2.31 -7.26
C SER A 146 17.23 3.58 -6.96
N GLN A 147 16.44 4.05 -7.93
CA GLN A 147 15.56 5.20 -7.73
C GLN A 147 14.48 4.93 -6.67
N LYS A 148 13.87 3.73 -6.68
CA LYS A 148 12.90 3.33 -5.64
C LYS A 148 13.54 3.19 -4.26
N GLU A 149 14.76 2.68 -4.19
CA GLU A 149 15.51 2.63 -2.94
C GLU A 149 15.78 4.03 -2.37
N MET A 150 16.11 5.01 -3.22
CA MET A 150 16.25 6.40 -2.81
C MET A 150 14.93 7.04 -2.35
N LEU A 151 13.78 6.57 -2.86
CA LEU A 151 12.48 7.06 -2.45
C LEU A 151 11.97 6.41 -1.15
N TYR A 152 12.21 5.11 -0.98
CA TYR A 152 11.51 4.30 0.01
C TYR A 152 12.40 3.42 0.89
N GLY A 153 13.68 3.28 0.57
CA GLY A 153 14.59 2.35 1.21
C GLY A 153 15.24 2.86 2.49
N GLU A 154 16.32 2.23 2.87
CA GLU A 154 17.05 2.50 4.11
C GLU A 154 17.55 3.95 4.21
N ASN A 155 18.12 4.44 3.10
CA ASN A 155 18.69 5.79 3.01
C ASN A 155 17.84 6.66 2.08
N ALA A 156 16.53 6.66 2.29
CA ALA A 156 15.62 7.43 1.47
C ALA A 156 15.97 8.93 1.46
N ALA A 157 16.23 9.48 0.27
CA ALA A 157 16.65 10.86 0.10
C ALA A 157 15.59 11.89 0.53
N ILE A 158 14.30 11.48 0.52
CA ILE A 158 13.18 12.36 0.88
C ILE A 158 12.97 12.42 2.39
N ASN A 159 13.42 11.42 3.14
CA ASN A 159 13.26 11.33 4.58
C ASN A 159 14.64 11.20 5.25
N LEU A 160 14.83 11.94 6.31
CA LEU A 160 16.09 11.98 7.07
C LEU A 160 16.43 10.67 7.80
N ASN A 161 15.48 9.74 7.86
CA ASN A 161 15.60 8.42 8.49
C ASN A 161 15.23 7.33 7.48
N HIS A 162 14.81 6.18 7.97
CA HIS A 162 14.46 5.05 7.13
C HIS A 162 13.15 5.27 6.34
N GLY A 163 13.15 4.91 5.08
CA GLY A 163 11.94 4.91 4.26
C GLY A 163 11.00 3.73 4.58
N PRO A 164 9.74 3.79 4.11
CA PRO A 164 8.71 2.81 4.46
C PRO A 164 9.05 1.38 4.03
N ALA A 165 9.75 1.18 2.93
CA ALA A 165 10.15 -0.15 2.49
C ALA A 165 11.17 -0.78 3.42
N HIS A 166 12.16 -0.01 3.90
CA HIS A 166 13.12 -0.48 4.89
C HIS A 166 12.43 -0.82 6.21
N MET A 167 11.58 0.07 6.71
CA MET A 167 10.84 -0.14 7.96
C MET A 167 9.92 -1.37 7.89
N LEU A 168 9.25 -1.60 6.75
CA LEU A 168 8.39 -2.77 6.55
C LEU A 168 9.17 -4.08 6.47
N LYS A 169 10.32 -4.10 5.78
CA LYS A 169 11.19 -5.28 5.71
C LYS A 169 11.84 -5.64 7.04
N ASN A 170 12.01 -4.67 7.93
CA ASN A 170 12.64 -4.82 9.25
C ASN A 170 11.66 -4.42 10.37
N SER A 171 10.40 -4.79 10.26
CA SER A 171 9.32 -4.29 11.11
C SER A 171 9.57 -4.47 12.61
N LYS A 172 10.20 -5.57 13.02
CA LYS A 172 10.59 -5.84 14.42
C LYS A 172 11.44 -4.74 15.06
N ASP A 173 12.28 -4.09 14.27
CA ASP A 173 13.18 -3.04 14.77
C ASP A 173 12.44 -1.71 15.01
N PHE A 174 11.21 -1.58 14.47
CA PHE A 174 10.44 -0.34 14.47
C PHE A 174 9.12 -0.41 15.26
N GLU A 175 8.75 -1.54 15.79
CA GLU A 175 7.47 -1.74 16.52
C GLU A 175 7.46 -1.18 17.95
N ARG A 176 8.58 -0.66 18.45
CA ARG A 176 8.72 -0.15 19.82
C ARG A 176 8.32 1.31 19.97
#